data_280c3b9c38cec7ebcd5881c6da00f305
#
_entry.id   280c3b9c38cec7ebcd5881c6da00f305
#
_cell.length_a   1.000
_cell.length_b   1.000
_cell.length_c   1.000
_cell.angle_alpha   90.00
_cell.angle_beta   90.00
_cell.angle_gamma   90.00
#
_symmetry.space_group_name_H-M   'P 1'
#
loop_
_entity.id
_entity.type
_entity.pdbx_description
1 polymer ?
#
loop_
_entity_poly.entity_id
_entity_poly.type
_entity_poly.pdbx_seq_one_letter_code
_entity_poly.pdbx_strand_id
1 'polypeptide(L)'
;NYIKVIECNLRASRSFPFVSKVLKINMIELATKAMLGLKPAAPRKSAFDLDYVGIKSSQFSFSRLQQADPVLGVDMHSTGEVGCIGDDFNEALLNSMLSVGYEIPKKNILISSGNALQKADLLGACQLLVKRGYNLYATEGTAKYLVDNGVPAERVIWPTEATNPELAGKYKAAMDMLANKELDLVINIPKNFSTGELTNGYHIRRASIDYNIPLITNARLATAFIRAFCSMSIDDIQIKSWDQY
;
A
#
# COMPACT_ATOMS: atom_id res chain seq x y z
N ASN A 1 -24.42 12.08 -14.14
CA ASN A 1 -23.59 10.91 -13.82
C ASN A 1 -24.43 9.66 -14.02
N TYR A 2 -23.94 8.71 -14.82
CA TYR A 2 -24.61 7.42 -15.04
C TYR A 2 -23.81 6.33 -14.32
N ILE A 3 -24.52 5.49 -13.57
CA ILE A 3 -23.96 4.28 -12.97
C ILE A 3 -23.89 3.22 -14.05
N LYS A 4 -22.71 2.62 -14.24
CA LYS A 4 -22.49 1.49 -15.16
C LYS A 4 -22.16 0.26 -14.35
N VAL A 5 -22.87 -0.84 -14.63
CA VAL A 5 -22.57 -2.15 -14.04
C VAL A 5 -21.46 -2.79 -14.86
N ILE A 6 -20.36 -3.19 -14.19
CA ILE A 6 -19.24 -3.89 -14.83
C ILE A 6 -19.50 -5.40 -14.83
N GLU A 7 -19.88 -5.95 -13.66
CA GLU A 7 -20.19 -7.38 -13.50
C GLU A 7 -21.12 -7.60 -12.30
N CYS A 8 -21.68 -8.79 -12.20
CA CYS A 8 -22.44 -9.26 -11.05
C CYS A 8 -21.95 -10.64 -10.64
N ASN A 9 -21.46 -10.79 -9.40
CA ASN A 9 -21.04 -12.07 -8.85
C ASN A 9 -22.17 -12.69 -8.03
N LEU A 10 -22.77 -13.76 -8.55
CA LEU A 10 -23.87 -14.50 -7.88
C LEU A 10 -23.36 -15.46 -6.80
N ARG A 11 -22.53 -14.99 -5.91
CA ARG A 11 -21.93 -15.77 -4.81
C ARG A 11 -21.59 -14.88 -3.63
N ALA A 12 -21.45 -15.47 -2.44
CA ALA A 12 -20.85 -14.77 -1.32
C ALA A 12 -19.38 -14.44 -1.59
N SER A 13 -18.91 -13.32 -1.07
CA SER A 13 -17.51 -12.87 -1.15
C SER A 13 -16.85 -12.98 0.22
N ARG A 14 -15.52 -12.92 0.27
CA ARG A 14 -14.76 -12.83 1.52
C ARG A 14 -15.06 -11.56 2.33
N SER A 15 -15.64 -10.55 1.69
CA SER A 15 -16.09 -9.34 2.39
C SER A 15 -17.29 -9.58 3.31
N PHE A 16 -18.12 -10.59 3.05
CA PHE A 16 -19.28 -10.91 3.89
C PHE A 16 -18.92 -11.23 5.35
N PRO A 17 -17.99 -12.16 5.64
CA PRO A 17 -17.55 -12.42 7.01
C PRO A 17 -16.88 -11.19 7.65
N PHE A 18 -16.09 -10.43 6.89
CA PHE A 18 -15.47 -9.22 7.38
C PHE A 18 -16.51 -8.17 7.81
N VAL A 19 -17.47 -7.85 6.92
CA VAL A 19 -18.54 -6.88 7.21
C VAL A 19 -19.40 -7.38 8.39
N SER A 20 -19.71 -8.67 8.44
CA SER A 20 -20.47 -9.28 9.55
C SER A 20 -19.79 -9.07 10.89
N LYS A 21 -18.47 -9.26 10.95
CA LYS A 21 -17.68 -9.04 12.16
C LYS A 21 -17.60 -7.57 12.53
N VAL A 22 -17.28 -6.69 11.57
CA VAL A 22 -17.17 -5.25 11.81
C VAL A 22 -18.48 -4.66 12.31
N LEU A 23 -19.60 -5.02 11.72
CA LEU A 23 -20.94 -4.56 12.15
C LEU A 23 -21.50 -5.32 13.36
N LYS A 24 -20.86 -6.42 13.77
CA LYS A 24 -21.39 -7.35 14.80
C LYS A 24 -22.80 -7.86 14.45
N ILE A 25 -23.04 -8.08 13.15
CA ILE A 25 -24.32 -8.55 12.60
C ILE A 25 -24.02 -9.73 11.68
N ASN A 26 -24.66 -10.88 11.92
CA ASN A 26 -24.51 -12.03 11.04
C ASN A 26 -25.26 -11.81 9.71
N MET A 27 -24.57 -11.18 8.75
CA MET A 27 -25.12 -10.87 7.43
C MET A 27 -25.46 -12.12 6.61
N ILE A 28 -24.75 -13.24 6.84
CA ILE A 28 -25.03 -14.52 6.17
C ILE A 28 -26.34 -15.10 6.69
N GLU A 29 -26.58 -15.06 7.99
CA GLU A 29 -27.84 -15.49 8.59
C GLU A 29 -29.02 -14.65 8.07
N LEU A 30 -28.87 -13.33 8.01
CA LEU A 30 -29.89 -12.44 7.47
C LEU A 30 -30.21 -12.77 6.01
N ALA A 31 -29.19 -12.94 5.17
CA ALA A 31 -29.36 -13.31 3.77
C ALA A 31 -30.03 -14.67 3.61
N THR A 32 -29.63 -15.67 4.40
CA THR A 32 -30.24 -17.02 4.38
C THR A 32 -31.70 -16.97 4.78
N LYS A 33 -32.07 -16.27 5.85
CA LYS A 33 -33.46 -16.09 6.27
C LYS A 33 -34.30 -15.45 5.17
N ALA A 34 -33.78 -14.37 4.53
CA ALA A 34 -34.44 -13.69 3.42
C ALA A 34 -34.68 -14.64 2.22
N MET A 35 -33.68 -15.44 1.85
CA MET A 35 -33.80 -16.43 0.76
C MET A 35 -34.82 -17.51 1.05
N LEU A 36 -35.02 -17.87 2.32
CA LEU A 36 -36.06 -18.83 2.76
C LEU A 36 -37.44 -18.18 2.93
N GLY A 37 -37.62 -16.92 2.55
CA GLY A 37 -38.90 -16.21 2.71
C GLY A 37 -39.22 -15.78 4.14
N LEU A 38 -38.28 -15.97 5.08
CA LEU A 38 -38.43 -15.48 6.44
C LEU A 38 -38.17 -13.97 6.48
N LYS A 39 -38.79 -13.26 7.42
CA LYS A 39 -38.55 -11.84 7.64
C LYS A 39 -37.45 -11.67 8.70
N PRO A 40 -36.17 -11.44 8.31
CA PRO A 40 -35.13 -11.15 9.29
C PRO A 40 -35.39 -9.77 9.91
N ALA A 41 -34.98 -9.58 11.17
CA ALA A 41 -34.98 -8.27 11.78
C ALA A 41 -34.00 -7.35 11.03
N ALA A 42 -34.40 -6.13 10.69
CA ALA A 42 -33.52 -5.15 10.07
C ALA A 42 -32.36 -4.79 11.00
N PRO A 43 -31.14 -4.65 10.49
CA PRO A 43 -30.04 -4.18 11.29
C PRO A 43 -30.34 -2.79 11.87
N ARG A 44 -30.05 -2.59 13.16
CA ARG A 44 -30.30 -1.32 13.85
C ARG A 44 -29.10 -0.36 13.77
N LYS A 45 -27.93 -0.86 13.38
CA LYS A 45 -26.67 -0.10 13.24
C LYS A 45 -26.23 -0.06 11.79
N SER A 46 -25.66 1.05 11.40
CA SER A 46 -24.93 1.22 10.15
C SER A 46 -23.43 1.30 10.41
N ALA A 47 -22.61 1.28 9.35
CA ALA A 47 -21.17 1.48 9.48
C ALA A 47 -20.80 2.88 10.00
N PHE A 48 -21.71 3.84 9.92
CA PHE A 48 -21.52 5.21 10.43
C PHE A 48 -21.76 5.36 11.95
N ASP A 49 -22.33 4.29 12.58
CA ASP A 49 -22.64 4.28 14.02
C ASP A 49 -21.54 3.57 14.83
N LEU A 50 -20.38 3.29 14.22
CA LEU A 50 -19.27 2.59 14.85
C LEU A 50 -18.25 3.56 15.43
N ASP A 51 -17.78 3.28 16.65
CA ASP A 51 -16.74 4.04 17.34
C ASP A 51 -15.33 3.53 17.01
N TYR A 52 -15.20 2.63 16.05
CA TYR A 52 -13.96 2.01 15.60
C TYR A 52 -13.92 1.89 14.07
N VAL A 53 -12.77 1.58 13.54
CA VAL A 53 -12.54 1.46 12.09
C VAL A 53 -12.20 0.03 11.71
N GLY A 54 -12.89 -0.51 10.69
CA GLY A 54 -12.54 -1.79 10.07
C GLY A 54 -11.84 -1.56 8.73
N ILE A 55 -10.67 -2.17 8.54
CA ILE A 55 -9.92 -2.13 7.27
C ILE A 55 -9.70 -3.55 6.77
N LYS A 56 -9.92 -3.75 5.47
CA LYS A 56 -9.61 -4.98 4.77
C LYS A 56 -8.47 -4.72 3.79
N SER A 57 -7.33 -5.40 3.99
CA SER A 57 -6.19 -5.36 3.10
C SER A 57 -6.09 -6.61 2.26
N SER A 58 -5.73 -6.45 0.98
CA SER A 58 -5.49 -7.56 0.07
C SER A 58 -4.07 -8.08 0.20
N GLN A 59 -3.92 -9.40 0.09
CA GLN A 59 -2.63 -10.06 -0.02
C GLN A 59 -2.38 -10.46 -1.47
N PHE A 60 -1.13 -10.37 -1.90
CA PHE A 60 -0.69 -10.70 -3.26
C PHE A 60 0.43 -11.74 -3.20
N SER A 61 0.46 -12.65 -4.17
CA SER A 61 1.47 -13.72 -4.28
C SER A 61 2.47 -13.47 -5.41
N PHE A 62 2.85 -12.21 -5.66
CA PHE A 62 3.82 -11.87 -6.71
C PHE A 62 5.19 -12.51 -6.53
N SER A 63 5.60 -12.85 -5.30
CA SER A 63 6.81 -13.60 -5.02
C SER A 63 6.81 -15.01 -5.62
N ARG A 64 5.63 -15.60 -5.87
CA ARG A 64 5.46 -16.92 -6.50
C ARG A 64 5.28 -16.84 -8.02
N LEU A 65 5.03 -15.66 -8.56
CA LEU A 65 4.81 -15.40 -9.98
C LEU A 65 6.06 -14.76 -10.55
N GLN A 66 6.94 -15.59 -11.10
CA GLN A 66 8.18 -15.10 -11.72
C GLN A 66 7.87 -14.13 -12.86
N GLN A 67 8.63 -13.05 -12.95
CA GLN A 67 8.53 -12.01 -13.98
C GLN A 67 7.21 -11.24 -14.02
N ALA A 68 6.22 -11.51 -13.17
CA ALA A 68 5.00 -10.72 -13.11
C ALA A 68 5.29 -9.31 -12.56
N ASP A 69 4.78 -8.28 -13.24
CA ASP A 69 4.85 -6.90 -12.73
C ASP A 69 3.80 -6.73 -11.61
N PRO A 70 4.21 -6.31 -10.40
CA PRO A 70 3.29 -6.12 -9.28
C PRO A 70 2.46 -4.83 -9.35
N VAL A 71 2.38 -4.16 -10.50
CA VAL A 71 1.46 -3.04 -10.70
C VAL A 71 0.03 -3.53 -10.71
N LEU A 72 -0.80 -2.94 -9.87
CA LEU A 72 -2.23 -3.26 -9.80
C LEU A 72 -3.00 -2.45 -10.85
N GLY A 73 -3.84 -3.14 -11.60
CA GLY A 73 -4.72 -2.59 -12.62
C GLY A 73 -6.20 -2.83 -12.29
N VAL A 74 -7.01 -2.98 -13.33
CA VAL A 74 -8.45 -3.27 -13.23
C VAL A 74 -8.74 -4.74 -12.91
N ASP A 75 -7.76 -5.62 -13.14
CA ASP A 75 -7.88 -7.05 -12.88
C ASP A 75 -7.70 -7.36 -11.40
N MET A 76 -8.33 -8.44 -10.95
CA MET A 76 -8.21 -8.90 -9.57
C MET A 76 -6.99 -9.82 -9.41
N HIS A 77 -5.92 -9.28 -8.80
CA HIS A 77 -4.67 -10.02 -8.55
C HIS A 77 -4.53 -10.55 -7.12
N SER A 78 -5.45 -10.21 -6.22
CA SER A 78 -5.40 -10.62 -4.82
C SER A 78 -5.56 -12.13 -4.66
N THR A 79 -4.71 -12.74 -3.81
CA THR A 79 -4.73 -14.17 -3.48
C THR A 79 -5.24 -14.46 -2.08
N GLY A 80 -5.40 -13.43 -1.27
CA GLY A 80 -5.91 -13.48 0.08
C GLY A 80 -6.36 -12.11 0.55
N GLU A 81 -6.95 -12.06 1.74
CA GLU A 81 -7.45 -10.84 2.35
C GLU A 81 -7.35 -10.96 3.86
N VAL A 82 -6.99 -9.87 4.53
CA VAL A 82 -6.99 -9.74 6.00
C VAL A 82 -7.89 -8.59 6.39
N GLY A 83 -8.74 -8.82 7.39
CA GLY A 83 -9.56 -7.79 8.01
C GLY A 83 -9.07 -7.47 9.42
N CYS A 84 -8.82 -6.20 9.70
CA CYS A 84 -8.44 -5.72 11.02
C CYS A 84 -9.40 -4.64 11.50
N ILE A 85 -9.54 -4.52 12.81
CA ILE A 85 -10.21 -3.40 13.49
C ILE A 85 -9.14 -2.61 14.26
N GLY A 86 -9.35 -1.33 14.39
CA GLY A 86 -8.56 -0.44 15.25
C GLY A 86 -9.45 0.65 15.82
N ASP A 87 -9.03 1.28 16.89
CA ASP A 87 -9.76 2.38 17.50
C ASP A 87 -9.82 3.60 16.57
N ASP A 88 -8.83 3.75 15.69
CA ASP A 88 -8.82 4.75 14.63
C ASP A 88 -8.33 4.18 13.28
N PHE A 89 -8.34 5.05 12.26
CA PHE A 89 -7.92 4.68 10.90
C PHE A 89 -6.43 4.27 10.83
N ASN A 90 -5.55 4.95 11.55
CA ASN A 90 -4.12 4.69 11.49
C ASN A 90 -3.79 3.33 12.10
N GLU A 91 -4.37 3.03 13.26
CA GLU A 91 -4.21 1.73 13.93
C GLU A 91 -4.76 0.59 13.06
N ALA A 92 -6.00 0.71 12.58
CA ALA A 92 -6.62 -0.30 11.72
C ALA A 92 -5.83 -0.53 10.43
N LEU A 93 -5.32 0.55 9.79
CA LEU A 93 -4.49 0.46 8.59
C LEU A 93 -3.16 -0.21 8.88
N LEU A 94 -2.46 0.22 9.92
CA LEU A 94 -1.16 -0.33 10.28
C LEU A 94 -1.28 -1.82 10.59
N ASN A 95 -2.24 -2.22 11.43
CA ASN A 95 -2.53 -3.62 11.73
C ASN A 95 -2.80 -4.44 10.47
N SER A 96 -3.60 -3.91 9.53
CA SER A 96 -3.94 -4.63 8.31
C SER A 96 -2.76 -4.76 7.36
N MET A 97 -1.91 -3.73 7.24
CA MET A 97 -0.71 -3.75 6.39
C MET A 97 0.36 -4.70 6.94
N LEU A 98 0.61 -4.65 8.26
CA LEU A 98 1.53 -5.59 8.91
C LEU A 98 1.06 -7.04 8.75
N SER A 99 -0.24 -7.29 8.86
CA SER A 99 -0.83 -8.63 8.73
C SER A 99 -0.73 -9.21 7.31
N VAL A 100 -0.56 -8.40 6.28
CA VAL A 100 -0.31 -8.86 4.90
C VAL A 100 1.16 -8.80 4.50
N GLY A 101 2.07 -8.63 5.46
CA GLY A 101 3.51 -8.76 5.26
C GLY A 101 4.26 -7.47 4.97
N TYR A 102 3.63 -6.31 5.17
CA TYR A 102 4.40 -5.06 5.21
C TYR A 102 5.13 -4.93 6.53
N GLU A 103 6.25 -4.21 6.51
CA GLU A 103 7.03 -3.89 7.70
C GLU A 103 7.17 -2.38 7.82
N ILE A 104 7.27 -1.89 9.06
CA ILE A 104 7.62 -0.49 9.29
C ILE A 104 9.09 -0.31 8.88
N PRO A 105 9.41 0.61 7.96
CA PRO A 105 10.77 0.82 7.53
C PRO A 105 11.66 1.27 8.70
N LYS A 106 12.91 0.81 8.71
CA LYS A 106 13.88 1.17 9.76
C LYS A 106 14.46 2.55 9.50
N LYS A 107 14.89 2.82 8.27
CA LYS A 107 15.59 4.08 7.95
C LYS A 107 15.53 4.52 6.49
N ASN A 108 15.65 3.61 5.52
CA ASN A 108 15.92 3.95 4.13
C ASN A 108 14.73 3.66 3.22
N ILE A 109 14.23 4.66 2.54
CA ILE A 109 13.04 4.56 1.68
C ILE A 109 13.38 5.05 0.28
N LEU A 110 13.10 4.21 -0.74
CA LEU A 110 13.21 4.58 -2.14
C LEU A 110 11.86 5.09 -2.66
N ILE A 111 11.86 6.25 -3.29
CA ILE A 111 10.67 6.87 -3.86
C ILE A 111 10.88 7.14 -5.35
N SER A 112 10.02 6.56 -6.18
CA SER A 112 9.94 6.83 -7.60
C SER A 112 8.49 7.10 -7.98
N SER A 113 8.14 8.35 -8.21
CA SER A 113 6.77 8.76 -8.53
C SER A 113 6.71 9.45 -9.88
N GLY A 114 5.76 9.01 -10.70
CA GLY A 114 5.73 9.38 -12.10
C GLY A 114 5.27 10.79 -12.41
N ASN A 115 4.03 11.15 -12.13
CA ASN A 115 3.48 12.44 -12.56
C ASN A 115 3.49 13.50 -11.45
N ALA A 116 3.27 14.77 -11.81
CA ALA A 116 3.31 15.89 -10.88
C ALA A 116 2.25 15.79 -9.77
N LEU A 117 1.05 15.30 -10.10
CA LEU A 117 -0.04 15.14 -9.14
C LEU A 117 0.31 14.10 -8.06
N GLN A 118 0.83 12.95 -8.48
CA GLN A 118 1.25 11.90 -7.54
C GLN A 118 2.43 12.34 -6.65
N LYS A 119 3.36 13.16 -7.19
CA LYS A 119 4.44 13.76 -6.40
C LYS A 119 3.88 14.74 -5.36
N ALA A 120 2.90 15.55 -5.73
CA ALA A 120 2.23 16.47 -4.83
C ALA A 120 1.48 15.72 -3.70
N ASP A 121 0.79 14.63 -4.03
CA ASP A 121 0.10 13.76 -3.06
C ASP A 121 1.06 13.15 -2.02
N LEU A 122 2.32 12.88 -2.42
CA LEU A 122 3.34 12.30 -1.54
C LEU A 122 4.12 13.35 -0.74
N LEU A 123 4.14 14.61 -1.15
CA LEU A 123 5.04 15.62 -0.58
C LEU A 123 4.91 15.75 0.94
N GLY A 124 3.70 15.87 1.47
CA GLY A 124 3.47 15.97 2.91
C GLY A 124 3.90 14.73 3.68
N ALA A 125 3.76 13.54 3.08
CA ALA A 125 4.26 12.30 3.69
C ALA A 125 5.80 12.25 3.67
N CYS A 126 6.45 12.71 2.60
CA CYS A 126 7.91 12.80 2.53
C CYS A 126 8.48 13.79 3.57
N GLN A 127 7.83 14.93 3.78
CA GLN A 127 8.17 15.88 4.85
C GLN A 127 8.10 15.23 6.23
N LEU A 128 7.05 14.43 6.47
CA LEU A 128 6.88 13.71 7.73
C LEU A 128 7.99 12.67 7.93
N LEU A 129 8.35 11.92 6.89
CA LEU A 129 9.44 10.94 6.94
C LEU A 129 10.77 11.60 7.34
N VAL A 130 11.13 12.71 6.68
CA VAL A 130 12.36 13.44 7.00
C VAL A 130 12.34 13.94 8.44
N LYS A 131 11.21 14.50 8.89
CA LYS A 131 11.03 14.93 10.29
C LYS A 131 11.21 13.79 11.29
N ARG A 132 10.89 12.55 10.91
CA ARG A 132 11.08 11.33 11.70
C ARG A 132 12.47 10.70 11.57
N GLY A 133 13.37 11.31 10.77
CA GLY A 133 14.75 10.87 10.61
C GLY A 133 14.99 9.79 9.56
N TYR A 134 14.03 9.55 8.67
CA TYR A 134 14.21 8.64 7.55
C TYR A 134 15.08 9.26 6.45
N ASN A 135 15.89 8.43 5.81
CA ASN A 135 16.64 8.80 4.61
C ASN A 135 15.79 8.54 3.36
N LEU A 136 15.66 9.54 2.51
CA LEU A 136 14.93 9.41 1.27
C LEU A 136 15.89 9.29 0.10
N TYR A 137 15.74 8.22 -0.66
CA TYR A 137 16.37 8.00 -1.94
C TYR A 137 15.31 8.14 -3.03
N ALA A 138 15.65 8.81 -4.14
CA ALA A 138 14.66 9.02 -5.17
C ALA A 138 15.28 9.03 -6.57
N THR A 139 14.50 8.57 -7.56
CA THR A 139 14.88 8.70 -8.97
C THR A 139 14.87 10.17 -9.39
N GLU A 140 15.64 10.53 -10.41
CA GLU A 140 15.99 11.91 -10.80
C GLU A 140 14.82 12.91 -10.70
N GLY A 141 13.75 12.68 -11.44
CA GLY A 141 12.62 13.61 -11.48
C GLY A 141 11.84 13.70 -10.16
N THR A 142 11.90 12.66 -9.32
CA THR A 142 11.30 12.67 -7.97
C THR A 142 12.25 13.36 -6.99
N ALA A 143 13.54 13.06 -7.02
CA ALA A 143 14.55 13.72 -6.19
C ALA A 143 14.55 15.23 -6.41
N LYS A 144 14.60 15.67 -7.69
CA LYS A 144 14.51 17.08 -8.02
C LYS A 144 13.25 17.72 -7.44
N TYR A 145 12.08 17.12 -7.64
CA TYR A 145 10.82 17.66 -7.12
C TYR A 145 10.83 17.78 -5.59
N LEU A 146 11.31 16.77 -4.87
CA LEU A 146 11.38 16.79 -3.41
C LEU A 146 12.33 17.89 -2.92
N VAL A 147 13.53 17.99 -3.48
CA VAL A 147 14.52 19.02 -3.12
C VAL A 147 14.02 20.43 -3.43
N ASP A 148 13.42 20.65 -4.60
CA ASP A 148 12.83 21.94 -4.98
C ASP A 148 11.69 22.38 -4.02
N ASN A 149 11.07 21.42 -3.29
CA ASN A 149 10.04 21.67 -2.27
C ASN A 149 10.57 21.54 -0.82
N GLY A 150 11.88 21.63 -0.62
CA GLY A 150 12.50 21.65 0.71
C GLY A 150 12.57 20.30 1.43
N VAL A 151 12.39 19.20 0.70
CA VAL A 151 12.53 17.84 1.24
C VAL A 151 13.84 17.23 0.78
N PRO A 152 14.83 17.01 1.68
CA PRO A 152 16.10 16.39 1.30
C PRO A 152 15.86 14.95 0.81
N ALA A 153 16.40 14.66 -0.37
CA ALA A 153 16.37 13.34 -0.98
C ALA A 153 17.63 13.10 -1.80
N GLU A 154 18.27 11.96 -1.61
CA GLU A 154 19.45 11.55 -2.38
C GLU A 154 18.99 10.96 -3.73
N ARG A 155 19.56 11.49 -4.84
CA ARG A 155 19.29 10.93 -6.17
C ARG A 155 19.90 9.55 -6.29
N VAL A 156 19.14 8.62 -6.85
CA VAL A 156 19.62 7.32 -7.32
C VAL A 156 19.41 7.20 -8.83
N ILE A 157 20.23 6.38 -9.47
CA ILE A 157 20.13 6.14 -10.91
C ILE A 157 19.23 4.94 -11.22
N TRP A 158 18.55 5.04 -12.36
CA TRP A 158 17.72 4.00 -12.92
C TRP A 158 18.54 2.78 -13.38
N PRO A 159 17.93 1.58 -13.50
CA PRO A 159 18.62 0.41 -14.07
C PRO A 159 19.30 0.67 -15.42
N THR A 160 18.65 1.41 -16.32
CA THR A 160 19.20 1.74 -17.65
C THR A 160 20.31 2.81 -17.60
N GLU A 161 20.42 3.59 -16.55
CA GLU A 161 21.46 4.61 -16.35
C GLU A 161 22.73 4.00 -15.74
N ALA A 162 22.67 2.81 -15.16
CA ALA A 162 23.79 2.17 -14.48
C ALA A 162 25.00 1.88 -15.41
N THR A 163 24.78 1.81 -16.71
CA THR A 163 25.82 1.62 -17.73
C THR A 163 26.56 2.92 -18.07
N ASN A 164 26.09 4.08 -17.61
CA ASN A 164 26.76 5.38 -17.81
C ASN A 164 27.81 5.59 -16.72
N PRO A 165 29.14 5.61 -17.06
CA PRO A 165 30.21 5.70 -16.07
C PRO A 165 30.21 7.00 -15.27
N GLU A 166 29.76 8.12 -15.86
CA GLU A 166 29.68 9.41 -15.18
C GLU A 166 28.60 9.41 -14.08
N LEU A 167 27.46 8.78 -14.36
CA LEU A 167 26.36 8.66 -13.40
C LEU A 167 26.69 7.62 -12.32
N ALA A 168 27.23 6.47 -12.71
CA ALA A 168 27.61 5.40 -11.79
C ALA A 168 28.71 5.83 -10.79
N GLY A 169 29.62 6.75 -11.20
CA GLY A 169 30.62 7.32 -10.30
C GLY A 169 30.09 8.39 -9.34
N LYS A 170 28.89 8.91 -9.60
CA LYS A 170 28.32 10.04 -8.84
C LYS A 170 27.15 9.66 -7.94
N TYR A 171 26.35 8.69 -8.36
CA TYR A 171 25.10 8.32 -7.68
C TYR A 171 25.03 6.82 -7.43
N LYS A 172 24.35 6.42 -6.37
CA LYS A 172 24.06 5.02 -6.10
C LYS A 172 23.07 4.46 -7.12
N ALA A 173 23.25 3.21 -7.51
CA ALA A 173 22.30 2.51 -8.35
C ALA A 173 21.16 1.92 -7.51
N ALA A 174 19.91 2.18 -7.91
CA ALA A 174 18.74 1.65 -7.21
C ALA A 174 18.76 0.12 -7.13
N MET A 175 19.24 -0.57 -8.18
CA MET A 175 19.34 -2.03 -8.22
C MET A 175 20.35 -2.59 -7.22
N ASP A 176 21.50 -1.92 -7.05
CA ASP A 176 22.52 -2.37 -6.08
C ASP A 176 22.02 -2.19 -4.65
N MET A 177 21.34 -1.08 -4.36
CA MET A 177 20.73 -0.84 -3.06
C MET A 177 19.65 -1.89 -2.73
N LEU A 178 18.86 -2.32 -3.71
CA LEU A 178 17.88 -3.40 -3.55
C LEU A 178 18.58 -4.75 -3.30
N ALA A 179 19.57 -5.10 -4.11
CA ALA A 179 20.32 -6.35 -3.99
C ALA A 179 21.05 -6.47 -2.65
N ASN A 180 21.63 -5.37 -2.17
CA ASN A 180 22.32 -5.29 -0.89
C ASN A 180 21.38 -5.13 0.32
N LYS A 181 20.05 -5.06 0.09
CA LYS A 181 19.04 -4.84 1.15
C LYS A 181 19.29 -3.57 1.97
N GLU A 182 19.76 -2.52 1.31
CA GLU A 182 19.98 -1.20 1.93
C GLU A 182 18.67 -0.39 2.06
N LEU A 183 17.57 -0.87 1.44
CA LEU A 183 16.26 -0.23 1.43
C LEU A 183 15.26 -1.02 2.28
N ASP A 184 14.46 -0.32 3.07
CA ASP A 184 13.44 -0.92 3.93
C ASP A 184 12.03 -0.84 3.32
N LEU A 185 11.80 0.12 2.43
CA LEU A 185 10.53 0.33 1.74
C LEU A 185 10.78 0.91 0.35
N VAL A 186 10.04 0.44 -0.62
CA VAL A 186 10.02 0.99 -1.98
C VAL A 186 8.62 1.52 -2.31
N ILE A 187 8.57 2.79 -2.72
CA ILE A 187 7.37 3.42 -3.27
C ILE A 187 7.67 3.68 -4.74
N ASN A 188 7.09 2.86 -5.62
CA ASN A 188 7.29 2.99 -7.07
C ASN A 188 5.95 3.13 -7.78
N ILE A 189 5.63 4.34 -8.22
CA ILE A 189 4.36 4.69 -8.84
C ILE A 189 4.60 5.03 -10.30
N PRO A 190 4.10 4.20 -11.26
CA PRO A 190 4.31 4.43 -12.68
C PRO A 190 3.73 5.76 -13.15
N LYS A 191 4.46 6.46 -14.02
CA LYS A 191 4.03 7.71 -14.64
C LYS A 191 2.94 7.48 -15.69
N ASN A 192 3.18 6.50 -16.53
CA ASN A 192 2.34 6.10 -17.65
C ASN A 192 2.74 4.68 -18.07
N PHE A 193 2.17 4.18 -19.16
CA PHE A 193 2.48 2.86 -19.71
C PHE A 193 3.48 2.93 -20.87
N SER A 194 4.36 3.94 -20.93
CA SER A 194 5.43 3.99 -21.93
C SER A 194 6.47 2.90 -21.69
N THR A 195 7.08 2.39 -22.75
CA THR A 195 8.03 1.28 -22.68
C THR A 195 9.21 1.56 -21.74
N GLY A 196 9.77 2.78 -21.77
CA GLY A 196 10.89 3.15 -20.90
C GLY A 196 10.52 3.19 -19.42
N GLU A 197 9.36 3.72 -19.10
CA GLU A 197 8.85 3.78 -17.73
C GLU A 197 8.50 2.39 -17.19
N LEU A 198 7.86 1.55 -18.03
CA LEU A 198 7.55 0.17 -17.67
C LEU A 198 8.83 -0.64 -17.45
N THR A 199 9.86 -0.46 -18.29
CA THR A 199 11.11 -1.22 -18.18
C THR A 199 11.85 -0.88 -16.88
N ASN A 200 12.16 0.40 -16.64
CA ASN A 200 12.91 0.81 -15.45
C ASN A 200 12.10 0.60 -14.16
N GLY A 201 10.86 1.05 -14.15
CA GLY A 201 9.95 0.87 -13.03
C GLY A 201 9.69 -0.61 -12.74
N TYR A 202 9.51 -1.42 -13.77
CA TYR A 202 9.36 -2.87 -13.65
C TYR A 202 10.55 -3.52 -12.96
N HIS A 203 11.79 -3.21 -13.36
CA HIS A 203 12.97 -3.80 -12.73
C HIS A 203 13.05 -3.47 -11.24
N ILE A 204 12.78 -2.23 -10.86
CA ILE A 204 12.76 -1.83 -9.44
C ILE A 204 11.64 -2.57 -8.68
N ARG A 205 10.42 -2.59 -9.22
CA ARG A 205 9.30 -3.28 -8.59
C ARG A 205 9.53 -4.78 -8.47
N ARG A 206 10.03 -5.40 -9.54
CA ARG A 206 10.31 -6.84 -9.54
C ARG A 206 11.40 -7.18 -8.53
N ALA A 207 12.52 -6.45 -8.54
CA ALA A 207 13.60 -6.64 -7.58
C ALA A 207 13.13 -6.45 -6.13
N SER A 208 12.24 -5.49 -5.86
CA SER A 208 11.66 -5.32 -4.53
C SER A 208 10.95 -6.58 -4.05
N ILE A 209 10.14 -7.21 -4.91
CA ILE A 209 9.47 -8.47 -4.61
C ILE A 209 10.48 -9.62 -4.44
N ASP A 210 11.45 -9.74 -5.34
CA ASP A 210 12.42 -10.84 -5.34
C ASP A 210 13.35 -10.80 -4.11
N TYR A 211 13.68 -9.61 -3.64
CA TYR A 211 14.49 -9.40 -2.42
C TYR A 211 13.65 -9.29 -1.14
N ASN A 212 12.33 -9.46 -1.25
CA ASN A 212 11.38 -9.37 -0.13
C ASN A 212 11.44 -8.01 0.58
N ILE A 213 11.49 -6.93 -0.19
CA ILE A 213 11.41 -5.55 0.31
C ILE A 213 9.97 -5.06 0.08
N PRO A 214 9.30 -4.52 1.11
CA PRO A 214 7.94 -3.98 0.98
C PRO A 214 7.82 -2.98 -0.17
N LEU A 215 6.80 -3.17 -1.02
CA LEU A 215 6.56 -2.34 -2.21
C LEU A 215 5.16 -1.74 -2.18
N ILE A 216 5.06 -0.44 -2.41
CA ILE A 216 3.79 0.26 -2.61
C ILE A 216 3.79 0.95 -3.98
N THR A 217 2.75 0.67 -4.78
CA THR A 217 2.59 1.21 -6.15
C THR A 217 1.48 2.26 -6.28
N ASN A 218 0.92 2.70 -5.15
CA ASN A 218 -0.17 3.69 -5.12
C ASN A 218 0.17 4.84 -4.15
N ALA A 219 0.05 6.09 -4.62
CA ALA A 219 0.43 7.29 -3.86
C ALA A 219 -0.43 7.50 -2.60
N ARG A 220 -1.73 7.24 -2.69
CA ARG A 220 -2.66 7.42 -1.55
C ARG A 220 -2.40 6.39 -0.46
N LEU A 221 -2.19 5.12 -0.86
CA LEU A 221 -1.84 4.07 0.08
C LEU A 221 -0.48 4.36 0.75
N ALA A 222 0.53 4.79 -0.03
CA ALA A 222 1.83 5.18 0.52
C ALA A 222 1.70 6.31 1.54
N THR A 223 0.96 7.36 1.20
CA THR A 223 0.71 8.50 2.11
C THR A 223 0.00 8.06 3.40
N ALA A 224 -1.03 7.22 3.28
CA ALA A 224 -1.79 6.72 4.43
C ALA A 224 -0.91 5.82 5.33
N PHE A 225 -0.15 4.89 4.73
CA PHE A 225 0.75 4.00 5.47
C PHE A 225 1.87 4.78 6.18
N ILE A 226 2.49 5.78 5.50
CA ILE A 226 3.50 6.65 6.11
C ILE A 226 2.92 7.40 7.31
N ARG A 227 1.72 7.97 7.18
CA ARG A 227 1.06 8.66 8.29
C ARG A 227 0.79 7.71 9.46
N ALA A 228 0.33 6.50 9.18
CA ALA A 228 0.04 5.52 10.21
C ALA A 228 1.30 5.16 11.02
N PHE A 229 2.38 4.70 10.38
CA PHE A 229 3.59 4.32 11.13
C PHE A 229 4.40 5.51 11.68
N CYS A 230 4.15 6.72 11.19
CA CYS A 230 4.72 7.92 11.80
C CYS A 230 3.89 8.46 12.98
N SER A 231 2.63 8.07 13.11
CA SER A 231 1.76 8.53 14.23
C SER A 231 1.85 7.63 15.45
N MET A 232 2.19 6.36 15.28
CA MET A 232 2.25 5.37 16.35
C MET A 232 3.39 4.39 16.13
N SER A 233 3.84 3.73 17.18
CA SER A 233 4.82 2.63 17.16
C SER A 233 4.13 1.28 17.19
N ILE A 234 4.88 0.20 16.95
CA ILE A 234 4.35 -1.18 17.10
C ILE A 234 3.92 -1.42 18.56
N ASP A 235 4.65 -0.86 19.52
CA ASP A 235 4.37 -1.03 20.96
C ASP A 235 3.07 -0.33 21.40
N ASP A 236 2.59 0.65 20.62
CA ASP A 236 1.33 1.35 20.90
C ASP A 236 0.11 0.53 20.44
N ILE A 237 0.33 -0.49 19.57
CA ILE A 237 -0.74 -1.33 19.06
C ILE A 237 -1.25 -2.26 20.15
N GLN A 238 -2.54 -2.13 20.46
CA GLN A 238 -3.20 -3.02 21.41
C GLN A 238 -3.83 -4.21 20.71
N ILE A 239 -3.49 -5.42 21.17
CA ILE A 239 -4.13 -6.63 20.70
C ILE A 239 -5.46 -6.79 21.45
N LYS A 240 -6.57 -6.61 20.73
CA LYS A 240 -7.92 -6.74 21.25
C LYS A 240 -8.67 -7.86 20.52
N SER A 241 -9.55 -8.57 21.21
CA SER A 241 -10.51 -9.45 20.58
C SER A 241 -11.63 -8.63 19.91
N TRP A 242 -12.35 -9.25 18.97
CA TRP A 242 -13.48 -8.62 18.28
C TRP A 242 -14.60 -8.14 19.22
N ASP A 243 -14.70 -8.73 20.38
CA ASP A 243 -15.73 -8.39 21.38
C ASP A 243 -15.37 -7.18 22.24
N GLN A 244 -14.13 -6.74 22.16
CA GLN A 244 -13.62 -5.60 22.93
C GLN A 244 -13.76 -4.24 22.21
N TYR A 245 -14.20 -4.26 20.94
CA TYR A 245 -14.53 -3.06 20.15
C TYR A 245 -16.00 -2.68 20.26
#